data_6fb2c71c23c9ce2df77e3a1ffd31d0c7
#
_entry.id   6fb2c71c23c9ce2df77e3a1ffd31d0c7
#
_cell.length_a   1.000
_cell.length_b   1.000
_cell.length_c   1.000
_cell.angle_alpha   90.00
_cell.angle_beta   90.00
_cell.angle_gamma   90.00
#
_symmetry.space_group_name_H-M   'P 1'
#
loop_
_entity.id
_entity.type
_entity.pdbx_description
1 polymer ?
#
loop_
_entity_poly.entity_id
_entity_poly.type
_entity_poly.pdbx_seq_one_letter_code
_entity_poly.pdbx_strand_id
1 'polypeptide(L)'
;CPWHHACFSVVSGNLEEPPGIDALPCFAVRIEGDDVVVAVPEDAPAKRQPDRVEPDAADERVFVVLGGGAAGGMAAETLRQDGFAGRIVLVSREDHLPYDRTSLSKSYMAPGQNLSLLRDAAFFASCGIEIKSGSAVSRLDAGGRQLEFENGEALSYDALLVATGAVPRQLDLAGADLEGIFSVRAP
;
A
#
# COMPACT_ATOMS: atom_id res chain seq x y z
N CYS A 1 -10.74 -16.85 0.52
CA CYS A 1 -9.82 -17.42 1.50
C CYS A 1 -10.51 -17.52 2.87
N PRO A 2 -10.47 -18.67 3.56
CA PRO A 2 -11.20 -18.83 4.83
C PRO A 2 -10.62 -18.02 6.00
N TRP A 3 -9.39 -17.55 5.91
CA TRP A 3 -8.74 -16.82 7.00
C TRP A 3 -9.28 -15.41 7.21
N HIS A 4 -9.43 -14.63 6.13
CA HIS A 4 -9.84 -13.22 6.23
C HIS A 4 -10.79 -12.84 5.10
N HIS A 5 -11.41 -13.81 4.44
CA HIS A 5 -12.41 -13.62 3.37
C HIS A 5 -11.88 -12.96 2.06
N ALA A 6 -10.56 -12.87 1.85
CA ALA A 6 -10.05 -12.43 0.55
C ALA A 6 -10.59 -13.33 -0.57
N CYS A 7 -11.12 -12.73 -1.62
CA CYS A 7 -11.66 -13.42 -2.79
C CYS A 7 -10.71 -13.32 -3.98
N PHE A 8 -10.60 -14.40 -4.73
CA PHE A 8 -9.73 -14.50 -5.90
C PHE A 8 -10.49 -15.09 -7.07
N SER A 9 -10.25 -14.57 -8.27
CA SER A 9 -10.74 -15.15 -9.51
C SER A 9 -10.21 -16.56 -9.70
N VAL A 10 -11.09 -17.51 -9.88
CA VAL A 10 -10.70 -18.91 -10.17
C VAL A 10 -10.17 -19.08 -11.60
N VAL A 11 -10.36 -18.10 -12.46
CA VAL A 11 -9.90 -18.11 -13.86
C VAL A 11 -8.53 -17.46 -13.99
N SER A 12 -8.35 -16.27 -13.40
CA SER A 12 -7.13 -15.47 -13.57
C SER A 12 -6.21 -15.46 -12.35
N GLY A 13 -6.68 -15.95 -11.18
CA GLY A 13 -5.96 -15.83 -9.91
C GLY A 13 -5.91 -14.40 -9.35
N ASN A 14 -6.46 -13.40 -10.04
CA ASN A 14 -6.44 -12.02 -9.57
C ASN A 14 -7.23 -11.87 -8.27
N LEU A 15 -6.76 -10.97 -7.41
CA LEU A 15 -7.48 -10.57 -6.21
C LEU A 15 -8.73 -9.76 -6.61
N GLU A 16 -9.90 -10.17 -6.13
CA GLU A 16 -11.18 -9.48 -6.33
C GLU A 16 -11.62 -8.72 -5.08
N GLU A 17 -11.33 -9.27 -3.90
CA GLU A 17 -11.66 -8.62 -2.62
C GLU A 17 -10.51 -8.73 -1.63
N PRO A 18 -10.18 -7.62 -0.91
CA PRO A 18 -9.14 -7.60 0.11
C PRO A 18 -9.48 -8.57 1.26
N PRO A 19 -8.54 -8.82 2.21
CA PRO A 19 -7.31 -8.08 2.47
C PRO A 19 -6.04 -8.64 1.80
N GLY A 20 -6.14 -9.55 0.84
CA GLY A 20 -4.98 -9.93 0.03
C GLY A 20 -4.37 -8.71 -0.67
N ILE A 21 -3.10 -8.80 -1.05
CA ILE A 21 -2.40 -7.76 -1.82
C ILE A 21 -1.73 -8.31 -3.08
N ASP A 22 -1.57 -9.63 -3.17
CA ASP A 22 -1.00 -10.31 -4.34
C ASP A 22 -2.06 -11.17 -5.01
N ALA A 23 -1.88 -11.45 -6.30
CA ALA A 23 -2.66 -12.45 -7.01
C ALA A 23 -2.13 -13.87 -6.74
N LEU A 24 -2.95 -14.88 -7.00
CA LEU A 24 -2.54 -16.27 -6.98
C LEU A 24 -1.89 -16.66 -8.31
N PRO A 25 -0.88 -17.53 -8.30
CA PRO A 25 -0.36 -18.10 -9.54
C PRO A 25 -1.40 -19.02 -10.19
N CYS A 26 -1.41 -19.07 -11.52
CA CYS A 26 -2.25 -19.97 -12.30
C CYS A 26 -1.38 -21.03 -12.96
N PHE A 27 -1.87 -22.26 -12.98
CA PHE A 27 -1.18 -23.42 -13.54
C PHE A 27 -1.99 -24.05 -14.66
N ALA A 28 -1.31 -24.65 -15.62
CA ALA A 28 -1.98 -25.40 -16.70
C ALA A 28 -2.68 -26.63 -16.14
N VAL A 29 -3.94 -26.79 -16.54
CA VAL A 29 -4.78 -27.90 -16.11
C VAL A 29 -5.20 -28.70 -17.34
N ARG A 30 -5.18 -30.03 -17.24
CA ARG A 30 -5.74 -30.94 -18.24
C ARG A 30 -6.57 -32.03 -17.57
N ILE A 31 -7.52 -32.57 -18.29
CA ILE A 31 -8.36 -33.68 -17.82
C ILE A 31 -7.89 -34.96 -18.52
N GLU A 32 -7.62 -36.00 -17.73
CA GLU A 32 -7.22 -37.32 -18.19
C GLU A 32 -8.21 -38.37 -17.63
N GLY A 33 -9.22 -38.75 -18.42
CA GLY A 33 -10.31 -39.58 -17.91
C GLY A 33 -11.12 -38.85 -16.84
N ASP A 34 -11.17 -39.39 -15.65
CA ASP A 34 -11.84 -38.79 -14.47
C ASP A 34 -10.89 -37.97 -13.59
N ASP A 35 -9.60 -37.87 -13.97
CA ASP A 35 -8.58 -37.16 -13.19
C ASP A 35 -8.35 -35.76 -13.71
N VAL A 36 -8.10 -34.82 -12.76
CA VAL A 36 -7.64 -33.45 -13.01
C VAL A 36 -6.14 -33.37 -12.76
N VAL A 37 -5.37 -33.21 -13.84
CA VAL A 37 -3.92 -33.11 -13.78
C VAL A 37 -3.47 -31.66 -13.84
N VAL A 38 -2.75 -31.19 -12.83
CA VAL A 38 -2.22 -29.81 -12.74
C VAL A 38 -0.71 -29.86 -12.94
N ALA A 39 -0.21 -29.08 -13.91
CA ALA A 39 1.22 -28.94 -14.16
C ALA A 39 1.79 -27.82 -13.28
N VAL A 40 2.42 -28.17 -12.17
CA VAL A 40 3.05 -27.21 -11.26
C VAL A 40 4.56 -27.25 -11.48
N PRO A 41 5.23 -26.16 -11.93
CA PRO A 41 6.69 -26.09 -12.01
C PRO A 41 7.35 -26.26 -10.62
N GLU A 42 8.56 -26.81 -10.58
CA GLU A 42 9.30 -26.98 -9.30
C GLU A 42 9.61 -25.63 -8.63
N ASP A 43 9.83 -24.57 -9.42
CA ASP A 43 10.13 -23.22 -9.01
C ASP A 43 8.89 -22.31 -9.00
N ALA A 44 7.69 -22.88 -8.95
CA ALA A 44 6.45 -22.13 -8.98
C ALA A 44 6.40 -21.07 -7.86
N PRO A 45 6.15 -19.79 -8.19
CA PRO A 45 6.07 -18.74 -7.18
C PRO A 45 4.86 -18.97 -6.26
N ALA A 46 5.02 -18.68 -4.97
CA ALA A 46 3.91 -18.79 -4.02
C ALA A 46 2.81 -17.73 -4.25
N LYS A 47 3.13 -16.66 -4.96
CA LYS A 47 2.25 -15.53 -5.28
C LYS A 47 2.65 -14.91 -6.61
N ARG A 48 1.71 -14.23 -7.25
CA ARG A 48 1.92 -13.45 -8.47
C ARG A 48 1.62 -11.99 -8.20
N GLN A 49 2.47 -11.10 -8.68
CA GLN A 49 2.13 -9.66 -8.65
C GLN A 49 0.94 -9.42 -9.61
N PRO A 50 -0.01 -8.55 -9.23
CA PRO A 50 -1.08 -8.14 -10.14
C PRO A 50 -0.51 -7.51 -11.42
N ASP A 51 -1.25 -7.69 -12.52
CA ASP A 51 -0.92 -7.04 -13.78
C ASP A 51 -1.04 -5.53 -13.61
N ARG A 52 -0.15 -4.78 -14.24
CA ARG A 52 -0.10 -3.32 -14.16
C ARG A 52 0.49 -2.72 -15.42
N VAL A 53 0.22 -1.43 -15.65
CA VAL A 53 0.87 -0.68 -16.72
C VAL A 53 2.20 -0.12 -16.25
N GLU A 54 3.13 0.01 -17.20
CA GLU A 54 4.38 0.74 -16.99
C GLU A 54 4.14 2.26 -17.08
N PRO A 55 4.94 3.07 -16.37
CA PRO A 55 4.92 4.52 -16.54
C PRO A 55 5.19 4.93 -17.99
N ASP A 56 4.44 5.93 -18.48
CA ASP A 56 4.64 6.51 -19.79
C ASP A 56 5.00 8.00 -19.63
N ALA A 57 6.17 8.40 -20.09
CA ALA A 57 6.64 9.78 -20.05
C ALA A 57 5.78 10.75 -20.90
N ALA A 58 4.95 10.24 -21.81
CA ALA A 58 3.99 11.03 -22.57
C ALA A 58 2.74 11.39 -21.77
N ASP A 59 2.46 10.68 -20.66
CA ASP A 59 1.39 11.03 -19.73
C ASP A 59 1.92 11.98 -18.65
N GLU A 60 1.76 13.29 -18.88
CA GLU A 60 2.25 14.35 -17.98
C GLU A 60 1.43 14.50 -16.70
N ARG A 61 0.32 13.79 -16.54
CA ARG A 61 -0.54 13.89 -15.34
C ARG A 61 0.21 13.44 -14.09
N VAL A 62 -0.02 14.18 -12.99
CA VAL A 62 0.56 13.90 -11.68
C VAL A 62 -0.56 13.55 -10.71
N PHE A 63 -0.61 12.30 -10.26
CA PHE A 63 -1.53 11.86 -9.21
C PHE A 63 -0.78 11.74 -7.90
N VAL A 64 -1.29 12.41 -6.87
CA VAL A 64 -0.69 12.39 -5.54
C VAL A 64 -1.59 11.64 -4.58
N VAL A 65 -0.97 10.73 -3.82
CA VAL A 65 -1.61 10.02 -2.71
C VAL A 65 -0.99 10.54 -1.42
N LEU A 66 -1.76 11.28 -0.62
CA LEU A 66 -1.31 11.83 0.65
C LEU A 66 -1.66 10.86 1.80
N GLY A 67 -0.67 10.16 2.30
CA GLY A 67 -0.77 9.21 3.39
C GLY A 67 -0.09 7.87 3.08
N GLY A 68 1.06 7.60 3.72
CA GLY A 68 1.88 6.38 3.55
C GLY A 68 1.38 5.15 4.32
N GLY A 69 0.08 5.07 4.63
CA GLY A 69 -0.52 3.90 5.26
C GLY A 69 -1.01 2.85 4.25
N ALA A 70 -1.71 1.81 4.73
CA ALA A 70 -2.24 0.74 3.89
C ALA A 70 -3.15 1.27 2.77
N ALA A 71 -4.06 2.19 3.09
CA ALA A 71 -4.97 2.78 2.10
C ALA A 71 -4.22 3.53 1.00
N GLY A 72 -3.21 4.35 1.37
CA GLY A 72 -2.42 5.08 0.37
C GLY A 72 -1.51 4.18 -0.46
N GLY A 73 -0.85 3.20 0.16
CA GLY A 73 -0.04 2.22 -0.55
C GLY A 73 -0.85 1.43 -1.58
N MET A 74 -2.00 0.90 -1.15
CA MET A 74 -2.91 0.18 -2.06
C MET A 74 -3.47 1.06 -3.17
N ALA A 75 -3.86 2.31 -2.86
CA ALA A 75 -4.36 3.23 -3.89
C ALA A 75 -3.31 3.53 -4.96
N ALA A 76 -2.06 3.76 -4.57
CA ALA A 76 -0.97 4.00 -5.52
C ALA A 76 -0.71 2.76 -6.42
N GLU A 77 -0.77 1.56 -5.85
CA GLU A 77 -0.66 0.30 -6.59
C GLU A 77 -1.85 0.10 -7.53
N THR A 78 -3.08 0.30 -7.05
CA THR A 78 -4.32 0.15 -7.83
C THR A 78 -4.35 1.10 -9.03
N LEU A 79 -3.86 2.33 -8.90
CA LEU A 79 -3.76 3.24 -10.05
C LEU A 79 -2.95 2.62 -11.20
N ARG A 80 -1.85 1.92 -10.92
CA ARG A 80 -1.06 1.22 -11.95
C ARG A 80 -1.83 0.02 -12.52
N GLN A 81 -2.54 -0.72 -11.68
CA GLN A 81 -3.35 -1.86 -12.11
C GLN A 81 -4.51 -1.42 -13.02
N ASP A 82 -5.11 -0.26 -12.71
CA ASP A 82 -6.24 0.31 -13.47
C ASP A 82 -5.80 1.12 -14.71
N GLY A 83 -4.52 1.10 -15.06
CA GLY A 83 -4.04 1.65 -16.32
C GLY A 83 -3.56 3.11 -16.26
N PHE A 84 -3.39 3.70 -15.09
CA PHE A 84 -2.81 5.05 -15.01
C PHE A 84 -1.29 5.02 -15.26
N ALA A 85 -0.84 5.60 -16.37
CA ALA A 85 0.56 5.60 -16.80
C ALA A 85 1.35 6.86 -16.41
N GLY A 86 0.68 7.93 -15.91
CA GLY A 86 1.31 9.18 -15.49
C GLY A 86 2.14 9.05 -14.21
N ARG A 87 2.63 10.16 -13.70
CA ARG A 87 3.42 10.22 -12.47
C ARG A 87 2.55 9.95 -11.23
N ILE A 88 2.96 9.02 -10.37
CA ILE A 88 2.35 8.75 -9.07
C ILE A 88 3.32 9.12 -7.96
N VAL A 89 2.88 9.96 -7.02
CA VAL A 89 3.67 10.36 -5.84
C VAL A 89 2.91 9.98 -4.57
N LEU A 90 3.47 9.06 -3.79
CA LEU A 90 2.97 8.68 -2.47
C LEU A 90 3.70 9.50 -1.41
N VAL A 91 2.98 10.41 -0.77
CA VAL A 91 3.53 11.31 0.27
C VAL A 91 3.23 10.77 1.66
N SER A 92 4.25 10.66 2.50
CA SER A 92 4.13 10.20 3.88
C SER A 92 4.85 11.13 4.84
N ARG A 93 4.18 11.48 5.94
CA ARG A 93 4.84 12.16 7.07
C ARG A 93 5.80 11.25 7.81
N GLU A 94 5.50 9.95 7.88
CA GLU A 94 6.37 8.96 8.50
C GLU A 94 7.55 8.65 7.57
N ASP A 95 8.72 8.41 8.14
CA ASP A 95 9.94 8.05 7.40
C ASP A 95 10.04 6.53 7.17
N HIS A 96 8.92 5.94 6.82
CA HIS A 96 8.79 4.52 6.55
C HIS A 96 7.96 4.27 5.29
N LEU A 97 8.27 3.17 4.60
CA LEU A 97 7.40 2.64 3.55
C LEU A 97 6.06 2.18 4.16
N PRO A 98 4.99 2.06 3.35
CA PRO A 98 3.72 1.50 3.80
C PRO A 98 3.89 0.16 4.50
N TYR A 99 3.39 0.04 5.73
CA TYR A 99 3.54 -1.14 6.56
C TYR A 99 2.23 -1.54 7.24
N ASP A 100 2.15 -2.79 7.68
CA ASP A 100 1.03 -3.31 8.45
C ASP A 100 1.05 -2.75 9.88
N ARG A 101 0.20 -1.74 10.14
CA ARG A 101 0.07 -1.13 11.47
C ARG A 101 -0.45 -2.09 12.52
N THR A 102 -1.14 -3.15 12.13
CA THR A 102 -1.66 -4.12 13.09
C THR A 102 -0.54 -4.90 13.77
N SER A 103 0.64 -4.94 13.14
CA SER A 103 1.83 -5.57 13.70
C SER A 103 2.43 -4.80 14.87
N LEU A 104 2.20 -3.49 14.97
CA LEU A 104 2.78 -2.63 16.02
C LEU A 104 2.42 -3.09 17.44
N SER A 105 1.19 -3.57 17.65
CA SER A 105 0.74 -4.11 18.94
C SER A 105 0.91 -5.63 19.09
N LYS A 106 1.62 -6.26 18.18
CA LYS A 106 1.82 -7.74 18.12
C LYS A 106 3.29 -8.08 17.91
N SER A 107 3.63 -8.54 16.69
CA SER A 107 4.98 -9.03 16.36
C SER A 107 6.06 -7.95 16.52
N TYR A 108 5.78 -6.70 16.19
CA TYR A 108 6.75 -5.60 16.31
C TYR A 108 7.19 -5.32 17.76
N MET A 109 6.34 -5.64 18.74
CA MET A 109 6.68 -5.50 20.17
C MET A 109 7.76 -6.47 20.65
N ALA A 110 8.07 -7.52 19.89
CA ALA A 110 9.11 -8.47 20.27
C ALA A 110 10.51 -7.90 19.93
N PRO A 111 11.52 -8.14 20.78
CA PRO A 111 12.88 -7.63 20.55
C PRO A 111 13.45 -8.08 19.21
N GLY A 112 14.08 -7.15 18.50
CA GLY A 112 14.75 -7.43 17.21
C GLY A 112 13.81 -7.60 16.00
N GLN A 113 12.53 -7.30 16.14
CA GLN A 113 11.58 -7.33 15.02
C GLN A 113 11.63 -6.03 14.21
N ASN A 114 11.45 -6.18 12.90
CA ASN A 114 11.32 -5.05 11.96
C ASN A 114 9.86 -4.79 11.63
N LEU A 115 9.58 -3.62 11.04
CA LEU A 115 8.28 -3.30 10.50
C LEU A 115 7.87 -4.32 9.42
N SER A 116 6.63 -4.79 9.49
CA SER A 116 6.04 -5.63 8.45
C SER A 116 5.61 -4.75 7.27
N LEU A 117 6.50 -4.56 6.30
CA LEU A 117 6.19 -3.77 5.11
C LEU A 117 5.11 -4.44 4.26
N LEU A 118 4.18 -3.68 3.71
CA LEU A 118 3.20 -4.16 2.73
C LEU A 118 3.88 -4.46 1.39
N ARG A 119 4.79 -3.58 1.00
CA ARG A 119 5.65 -3.70 -0.18
C ARG A 119 7.03 -3.15 0.16
N ASP A 120 8.06 -3.68 -0.45
CA ASP A 120 9.42 -3.16 -0.33
C ASP A 120 9.69 -2.01 -1.31
N ALA A 121 10.85 -1.38 -1.18
CA ALA A 121 11.26 -0.27 -2.05
C ALA A 121 11.42 -0.70 -3.52
N ALA A 122 11.89 -1.93 -3.76
CA ALA A 122 12.08 -2.45 -5.10
C ALA A 122 10.74 -2.61 -5.84
N PHE A 123 9.68 -3.01 -5.11
CA PHE A 123 8.34 -3.08 -5.67
C PHE A 123 7.84 -1.70 -6.11
N PHE A 124 7.89 -0.67 -5.24
CA PHE A 124 7.45 0.68 -5.59
C PHE A 124 8.24 1.24 -6.77
N ALA A 125 9.56 1.03 -6.80
CA ALA A 125 10.41 1.42 -7.92
C ALA A 125 10.00 0.72 -9.21
N SER A 126 9.72 -0.59 -9.17
CA SER A 126 9.26 -1.36 -10.33
C SER A 126 7.89 -0.95 -10.84
N CYS A 127 7.06 -0.32 -10.00
CA CYS A 127 5.78 0.26 -10.40
C CYS A 127 5.91 1.72 -10.87
N GLY A 128 7.10 2.33 -10.81
CA GLY A 128 7.29 3.76 -11.06
C GLY A 128 6.47 4.63 -10.11
N ILE A 129 6.32 4.19 -8.84
CA ILE A 129 5.67 4.96 -7.78
C ILE A 129 6.75 5.67 -6.97
N GLU A 130 6.74 7.00 -7.02
CA GLU A 130 7.65 7.84 -6.24
C GLU A 130 7.20 7.90 -4.79
N ILE A 131 8.10 7.55 -3.85
CA ILE A 131 7.84 7.64 -2.41
C ILE A 131 8.51 8.90 -1.86
N LYS A 132 7.71 9.79 -1.28
CA LYS A 132 8.16 10.98 -0.56
C LYS A 132 7.89 10.78 0.93
N SER A 133 8.75 10.01 1.60
CA SER A 133 8.69 9.76 3.04
C SER A 133 9.26 10.93 3.86
N GLY A 134 8.98 10.96 5.17
CA GLY A 134 9.45 12.03 6.06
C GLY A 134 8.95 13.43 5.67
N SER A 135 7.87 13.52 4.87
CA SER A 135 7.43 14.75 4.24
C SER A 135 6.07 15.18 4.78
N ALA A 136 6.09 16.06 5.77
CA ALA A 136 4.88 16.62 6.35
C ALA A 136 4.32 17.74 5.45
N VAL A 137 3.03 17.63 5.13
CA VAL A 137 2.28 18.67 4.39
C VAL A 137 1.74 19.68 5.39
N SER A 138 2.09 20.95 5.21
CA SER A 138 1.63 22.07 6.04
C SER A 138 0.34 22.69 5.50
N ARG A 139 0.12 22.65 4.18
CA ARG A 139 -1.05 23.25 3.54
C ARG A 139 -1.49 22.49 2.29
N LEU A 140 -2.79 22.40 2.10
CA LEU A 140 -3.45 21.94 0.89
C LEU A 140 -4.19 23.10 0.24
N ASP A 141 -3.78 23.48 -0.96
CA ASP A 141 -4.52 24.40 -1.82
C ASP A 141 -5.30 23.59 -2.87
N ALA A 142 -6.56 23.33 -2.59
CA ALA A 142 -7.42 22.56 -3.49
C ALA A 142 -7.77 23.33 -4.76
N GLY A 143 -7.84 24.67 -4.70
CA GLY A 143 -8.12 25.53 -5.86
C GLY A 143 -6.94 25.63 -6.80
N GLY A 144 -5.74 25.81 -6.25
CA GLY A 144 -4.48 25.83 -6.99
C GLY A 144 -3.91 24.44 -7.29
N ARG A 145 -4.54 23.37 -6.81
CA ARG A 145 -4.06 21.96 -6.94
C ARG A 145 -2.60 21.81 -6.52
N GLN A 146 -2.29 22.26 -5.30
CA GLN A 146 -0.94 22.27 -4.78
C GLN A 146 -0.89 21.81 -3.33
N LEU A 147 0.13 21.02 -3.00
CA LEU A 147 0.54 20.72 -1.63
C LEU A 147 1.76 21.58 -1.29
N GLU A 148 1.77 22.18 -0.11
CA GLU A 148 2.94 22.84 0.48
C GLU A 148 3.45 21.99 1.63
N PHE A 149 4.76 21.77 1.66
CA PHE A 149 5.43 20.98 2.71
C PHE A 149 6.02 21.89 3.78
N GLU A 150 6.24 21.34 4.98
CA GLU A 150 6.87 22.10 6.09
C GLU A 150 8.27 22.62 5.76
N ASN A 151 8.98 21.96 4.84
CA ASN A 151 10.30 22.39 4.37
C ASN A 151 10.25 23.52 3.31
N GLY A 152 9.07 24.00 2.96
CA GLY A 152 8.84 25.07 1.97
C GLY A 152 8.77 24.60 0.52
N GLU A 153 8.95 23.32 0.25
CA GLU A 153 8.71 22.75 -1.09
C GLU A 153 7.21 22.77 -1.42
N ALA A 154 6.90 22.75 -2.71
CA ALA A 154 5.53 22.61 -3.21
C ALA A 154 5.44 21.53 -4.28
N LEU A 155 4.31 20.82 -4.32
CA LEU A 155 4.00 19.79 -5.30
C LEU A 155 2.63 20.06 -5.91
N SER A 156 2.61 20.33 -7.22
CA SER A 156 1.37 20.45 -7.99
C SER A 156 0.86 19.06 -8.40
N TYR A 157 -0.46 18.94 -8.54
CA TYR A 157 -1.11 17.68 -8.91
C TYR A 157 -2.33 17.90 -9.83
N ASP A 158 -2.65 16.88 -10.61
CA ASP A 158 -3.90 16.83 -11.37
C ASP A 158 -5.02 16.18 -10.58
N ALA A 159 -4.67 15.16 -9.77
CA ALA A 159 -5.58 14.53 -8.82
C ALA A 159 -4.87 14.25 -7.49
N LEU A 160 -5.63 14.36 -6.40
CA LEU A 160 -5.18 14.10 -5.05
C LEU A 160 -6.13 13.15 -4.33
N LEU A 161 -5.57 12.06 -3.80
CA LEU A 161 -6.24 11.22 -2.82
C LEU A 161 -5.71 11.55 -1.42
N VAL A 162 -6.62 11.90 -0.49
CA VAL A 162 -6.28 12.10 0.91
C VAL A 162 -6.55 10.81 1.69
N ALA A 163 -5.48 10.13 2.11
CA ALA A 163 -5.49 8.84 2.82
C ALA A 163 -4.68 8.91 4.13
N THR A 164 -4.76 10.04 4.83
CA THR A 164 -3.95 10.34 6.03
C THR A 164 -4.27 9.50 7.26
N GLY A 165 -5.35 8.74 7.21
CA GLY A 165 -5.78 7.87 8.30
C GLY A 165 -6.37 8.63 9.49
N ALA A 166 -6.20 8.09 10.69
CA ALA A 166 -6.75 8.64 11.92
C ALA A 166 -5.68 8.74 13.01
N VAL A 167 -5.94 9.55 14.01
CA VAL A 167 -5.16 9.61 15.25
C VAL A 167 -5.86 8.79 16.35
N PRO A 168 -5.11 8.19 17.29
CA PRO A 168 -5.70 7.53 18.44
C PRO A 168 -6.54 8.50 19.25
N ARG A 169 -7.73 8.05 19.67
CA ARG A 169 -8.53 8.80 20.62
C ARG A 169 -7.87 8.75 22.00
N GLN A 170 -7.66 9.89 22.60
CA GLN A 170 -7.24 9.98 23.98
C GLN A 170 -8.41 9.59 24.90
N LEU A 171 -8.10 8.84 25.95
CA LEU A 171 -9.10 8.51 26.97
C LEU A 171 -9.27 9.70 27.90
N ASP A 172 -10.54 10.07 28.13
CA ASP A 172 -10.89 11.08 29.12
C ASP A 172 -11.18 10.40 30.47
N LEU A 173 -10.09 9.93 31.10
CA LEU A 173 -10.11 9.21 32.37
C LEU A 173 -9.06 9.80 33.33
N ALA A 174 -9.34 9.75 34.62
CA ALA A 174 -8.33 10.12 35.62
C ALA A 174 -7.09 9.22 35.49
N GLY A 175 -5.92 9.84 35.34
CA GLY A 175 -4.67 9.14 35.16
C GLY A 175 -4.31 8.80 33.70
N ALA A 176 -5.10 9.20 32.71
CA ALA A 176 -4.76 8.98 31.30
C ALA A 176 -3.52 9.77 30.83
N ASP A 177 -3.11 10.76 31.61
CA ASP A 177 -1.92 11.62 31.44
C ASP A 177 -0.70 11.18 32.27
N LEU A 178 -0.80 10.07 32.97
CA LEU A 178 0.32 9.55 33.77
C LEU A 178 1.48 9.08 32.88
N GLU A 179 2.69 9.20 33.42
CA GLU A 179 3.90 8.67 32.79
C GLU A 179 3.77 7.15 32.60
N GLY A 180 4.18 6.66 31.41
CA GLY A 180 4.09 5.25 31.04
C GLY A 180 2.81 4.86 30.29
N ILE A 181 1.89 5.81 30.06
CA ILE A 181 0.72 5.58 29.20
C ILE A 181 1.00 6.08 27.80
N PHE A 182 0.93 5.18 26.81
CA PHE A 182 1.24 5.46 25.41
C PHE A 182 0.10 5.05 24.48
N SER A 183 -0.03 5.77 23.40
CA SER A 183 -0.89 5.37 22.27
C SER A 183 -0.05 4.72 21.19
N VAL A 184 -0.41 3.50 20.77
CA VAL A 184 0.27 2.79 19.70
C VAL A 184 -0.29 3.24 18.34
N ARG A 185 0.47 4.04 17.60
CA ARG A 185 0.08 4.54 16.27
C ARG A 185 1.20 4.49 15.25
N ALA A 186 2.43 4.69 15.66
CA ALA A 186 3.64 4.65 14.84
C ALA A 186 4.74 3.93 15.62
N PRO A 187 5.81 3.45 14.93
CA PRO A 187 6.96 2.81 15.59
C PRO A 187 7.72 3.76 16.48
#